data_495a85b42a8f0f518e990b7e905aa37d
#
_entry.id   495a85b42a8f0f518e990b7e905aa37d
#
_cell.length_a   1.000
_cell.length_b   1.000
_cell.length_c   1.000
_cell.angle_alpha   90.00
_cell.angle_beta   90.00
_cell.angle_gamma   90.00
#
_symmetry.space_group_name_H-M   'P 1'
#
loop_
_entity.id
_entity.type
_entity.pdbx_description
1 polymer ?
#
loop_
_entity_poly.entity_id
_entity_poly.type
_entity_poly.pdbx_seq_one_letter_code
_entity_poly.pdbx_strand_id
1 'polypeptide(L)'
;MNRRITVSALAAAVVLAACGSEPPPPNYGTDPELGEYERGLLPSMVIANPAEWGDRMPVVPEGYEVSAIATDLLIPRQTLVLPNGDILVAEGRGGNAPRLKPKDVVAGPIKAAGTTSVTSGNRLTLLRDADGDGTYELQTVFADNLNAPYGLAMIENRIYVANQDALVRFEYSEGQTQARGPPVTVTELPSEINHHWTKAMTASADGRYLYVGIGSNSNITERGMTAEQDRAVIWQIDPLTGMHREYASGLRNPTALTIQPGSGQLWAVVNERDELGPNLVPDYLTAVQEGGFYGWPYSYWGQNPDPRVMPQDEEKVASAITPDYALGSHTATLGVDFSVPAMGPEFSDGVFVGMHGSWNRSVPVGYKVVFVPFRNGRPYGDPIDFVTGFRDDDNTYGRPVGVTVDPRGALIVADDLANIIWRVTPTQPFDVPQAEGAGGAAATGSGATDGDAAEPRATDAAERADGEAPQTPAEPTGTSG
;
A
#
# COMPACT_ATOMS: atom_id res chain seq x y z
N MET A 1 51.40 44.15 15.92
CA MET A 1 51.17 43.21 17.05
C MET A 1 49.80 42.59 16.87
N ASN A 2 49.71 41.52 16.06
CA ASN A 2 48.44 40.83 15.73
C ASN A 2 48.35 39.54 16.55
N ARG A 3 47.49 39.48 17.54
CA ARG A 3 47.17 38.25 18.27
C ARG A 3 46.14 37.45 17.46
N ARG A 4 46.55 36.31 16.93
CA ARG A 4 45.67 35.28 16.39
C ARG A 4 45.11 34.48 17.57
N ILE A 5 43.77 34.50 17.73
CA ILE A 5 43.05 33.64 18.65
C ILE A 5 42.78 32.33 17.91
N THR A 6 43.46 31.27 18.35
CA THR A 6 43.19 29.89 17.86
C THR A 6 42.10 29.31 18.73
N VAL A 7 40.93 29.09 18.15
CA VAL A 7 39.82 28.32 18.77
C VAL A 7 40.11 26.85 18.51
N SER A 8 40.55 26.14 19.53
CA SER A 8 40.66 24.69 19.50
C SER A 8 39.30 24.08 19.74
N ALA A 9 38.68 23.50 18.71
CA ALA A 9 37.50 22.67 18.84
C ALA A 9 37.90 21.30 19.40
N LEU A 10 37.53 21.04 20.63
CA LEU A 10 37.70 19.74 21.28
C LEU A 10 36.56 18.83 20.77
N ALA A 11 36.85 17.99 19.80
CA ALA A 11 35.97 16.90 19.40
C ALA A 11 36.12 15.75 20.41
N ALA A 12 35.19 15.63 21.33
CA ALA A 12 35.09 14.45 22.18
C ALA A 12 34.49 13.30 21.38
N ALA A 13 35.35 12.42 20.86
CA ALA A 13 34.92 11.14 20.32
C ALA A 13 34.55 10.22 21.48
N VAL A 14 33.26 10.03 21.74
CA VAL A 14 32.76 8.98 22.62
C VAL A 14 32.77 7.70 21.79
N VAL A 15 33.81 6.91 21.92
CA VAL A 15 33.83 5.52 21.45
C VAL A 15 33.02 4.69 22.45
N LEU A 16 31.75 4.46 22.17
CA LEU A 16 30.95 3.43 22.83
C LEU A 16 31.40 2.09 22.25
N ALA A 17 32.12 1.30 23.03
CA ALA A 17 32.36 -0.11 22.76
C ALA A 17 31.00 -0.81 22.70
N ALA A 18 30.53 -1.15 21.52
CA ALA A 18 29.43 -2.07 21.34
C ALA A 18 29.92 -3.46 21.76
N CYS A 19 29.52 -3.92 22.96
CA CYS A 19 29.52 -5.33 23.25
C CYS A 19 28.62 -5.97 22.20
N GLY A 20 29.16 -6.90 21.40
CA GLY A 20 28.40 -7.64 20.39
C GLY A 20 27.39 -8.52 21.11
N SER A 21 26.19 -7.99 21.31
CA SER A 21 25.00 -8.82 21.55
C SER A 21 24.60 -9.39 20.19
N GLU A 22 24.28 -10.68 20.17
CA GLU A 22 23.63 -11.30 19.02
C GLU A 22 22.45 -10.41 18.58
N PRO A 23 22.25 -10.25 17.26
CA PRO A 23 21.07 -9.52 16.80
C PRO A 23 19.85 -10.19 17.41
N PRO A 24 18.90 -9.41 17.93
CA PRO A 24 17.68 -9.98 18.51
C PRO A 24 16.98 -10.84 17.46
N PRO A 25 16.32 -11.93 17.90
CA PRO A 25 15.58 -12.78 16.98
C PRO A 25 14.60 -11.93 16.16
N PRO A 26 14.42 -12.25 14.88
CA PRO A 26 13.46 -11.54 14.06
C PRO A 26 12.06 -11.73 14.63
N ASN A 27 11.37 -10.62 14.91
CA ASN A 27 9.97 -10.64 15.33
C ASN A 27 9.05 -10.72 14.11
N TYR A 28 9.13 -11.85 13.40
CA TYR A 28 8.29 -12.20 12.27
C TYR A 28 7.24 -13.25 12.64
N GLY A 29 6.25 -13.42 11.78
CA GLY A 29 5.32 -14.53 11.84
C GLY A 29 4.02 -14.24 12.58
N THR A 30 3.26 -15.30 12.83
CA THR A 30 1.93 -15.23 13.45
C THR A 30 1.97 -15.08 14.97
N ASP A 31 3.08 -15.43 15.61
CA ASP A 31 3.30 -15.35 17.06
C ASP A 31 4.72 -14.81 17.34
N PRO A 32 4.97 -13.50 17.06
CA PRO A 32 6.29 -12.92 17.20
C PRO A 32 6.69 -12.75 18.67
N GLU A 33 7.96 -12.97 18.97
CA GLU A 33 8.53 -12.49 20.21
C GLU A 33 8.61 -10.96 20.17
N LEU A 34 7.79 -10.29 20.98
CA LEU A 34 7.83 -8.84 21.10
C LEU A 34 9.06 -8.42 21.90
N GLY A 35 9.80 -7.44 21.35
CA GLY A 35 10.93 -6.85 22.05
C GLY A 35 10.51 -6.14 23.34
N GLU A 36 11.47 -5.90 24.22
CA GLU A 36 11.23 -5.09 25.42
C GLU A 36 11.13 -3.60 25.07
N TYR A 37 10.37 -2.87 25.89
CA TYR A 37 10.32 -1.41 25.80
C TYR A 37 11.67 -0.81 26.22
N GLU A 38 12.31 -0.14 25.29
CA GLU A 38 13.57 0.56 25.51
C GLU A 38 13.38 2.08 25.38
N ARG A 39 13.63 2.82 26.47
CA ARG A 39 13.60 4.28 26.45
C ARG A 39 14.99 4.84 26.26
N GLY A 40 15.41 5.04 25.00
CA GLY A 40 16.63 5.75 24.64
C GLY A 40 16.47 7.27 24.63
N LEU A 41 17.53 8.03 24.95
CA LEU A 41 17.56 9.48 24.77
C LEU A 41 17.56 9.86 23.27
N LEU A 42 18.22 9.05 22.45
CA LEU A 42 18.26 9.16 20.99
C LEU A 42 18.01 7.79 20.38
N PRO A 43 17.24 7.68 19.31
CA PRO A 43 17.10 6.42 18.59
C PRO A 43 18.46 6.04 17.97
N SER A 44 18.77 4.74 17.98
CA SER A 44 19.85 4.22 17.13
C SER A 44 19.46 4.52 15.67
N MET A 45 20.38 5.15 14.92
CA MET A 45 20.07 5.57 13.55
C MET A 45 21.18 5.11 12.63
N VAL A 46 20.82 4.32 11.62
CA VAL A 46 21.63 4.08 10.44
C VAL A 46 20.86 4.56 9.23
N ILE A 47 21.41 5.56 8.55
CA ILE A 47 20.75 6.19 7.41
C ILE A 47 21.24 5.51 6.16
N ALA A 48 20.33 5.34 5.20
CA ALA A 48 20.70 4.89 3.87
C ALA A 48 21.79 5.81 3.31
N ASN A 49 22.83 5.22 2.75
CA ASN A 49 23.88 5.92 1.98
C ASN A 49 23.60 5.68 0.50
N PRO A 50 22.90 6.57 -0.20
CA PRO A 50 22.49 6.34 -1.58
C PRO A 50 23.68 6.12 -2.51
N ALA A 51 23.60 5.09 -3.32
CA ALA A 51 24.57 4.78 -4.36
C ALA A 51 23.84 4.33 -5.64
N GLU A 52 24.48 4.53 -6.78
CA GLU A 52 23.92 4.08 -8.06
C GLU A 52 24.07 2.57 -8.22
N TRP A 53 23.13 1.94 -8.89
CA TRP A 53 23.21 0.52 -9.22
C TRP A 53 24.41 0.20 -10.12
N GLY A 54 24.77 1.08 -11.07
CA GLY A 54 25.78 0.80 -12.09
C GLY A 54 25.43 -0.48 -12.86
N ASP A 55 26.39 -1.43 -12.91
CA ASP A 55 26.17 -2.75 -13.54
C ASP A 55 25.52 -3.78 -12.59
N ARG A 56 25.13 -3.39 -11.40
CA ARG A 56 24.46 -4.28 -10.42
C ARG A 56 22.99 -4.41 -10.73
N MET A 57 22.43 -5.54 -10.31
CA MET A 57 21.00 -5.81 -10.39
C MET A 57 20.52 -6.32 -9.02
N PRO A 58 19.23 -6.17 -8.70
CA PRO A 58 18.64 -6.91 -7.60
C PRO A 58 18.86 -8.42 -7.74
N VAL A 59 18.91 -9.11 -6.61
CA VAL A 59 19.09 -10.57 -6.56
C VAL A 59 17.73 -11.22 -6.36
N VAL A 60 17.42 -12.21 -7.18
CA VAL A 60 16.16 -13.00 -7.16
C VAL A 60 16.47 -14.48 -7.01
N PRO A 61 15.50 -15.34 -6.61
CA PRO A 61 15.69 -16.78 -6.51
C PRO A 61 16.07 -17.44 -7.83
N GLU A 62 16.69 -18.62 -7.75
CA GLU A 62 16.94 -19.45 -8.92
C GLU A 62 15.64 -19.75 -9.68
N GLY A 63 15.66 -19.68 -10.99
CA GLY A 63 14.47 -19.83 -11.84
C GLY A 63 13.71 -18.54 -12.11
N TYR A 64 14.20 -17.40 -11.60
CA TYR A 64 13.65 -16.08 -11.91
C TYR A 64 14.72 -15.18 -12.51
N GLU A 65 14.27 -14.18 -13.24
CA GLU A 65 15.09 -13.10 -13.77
C GLU A 65 14.51 -11.74 -13.38
N VAL A 66 15.37 -10.73 -13.29
CA VAL A 66 14.98 -9.36 -12.99
C VAL A 66 15.49 -8.42 -14.09
N SER A 67 14.65 -7.48 -14.49
CA SER A 67 14.99 -6.43 -15.46
C SER A 67 14.49 -5.07 -14.98
N ALA A 68 15.20 -3.99 -15.36
CA ALA A 68 14.69 -2.63 -15.22
C ALA A 68 13.82 -2.32 -16.44
N ILE A 69 12.51 -2.14 -16.23
CA ILE A 69 11.57 -1.85 -17.31
C ILE A 69 11.27 -0.36 -17.50
N ALA A 70 11.64 0.46 -16.53
CA ALA A 70 11.61 1.92 -16.64
C ALA A 70 12.66 2.54 -15.73
N THR A 71 13.32 3.58 -16.20
CA THR A 71 14.31 4.39 -15.48
C THR A 71 13.94 5.87 -15.54
N ASP A 72 14.67 6.71 -14.81
CA ASP A 72 14.49 8.17 -14.84
C ASP A 72 13.08 8.65 -14.44
N LEU A 73 12.43 7.87 -13.58
CA LEU A 73 11.16 8.24 -12.99
C LEU A 73 11.35 9.32 -11.91
N LEU A 74 10.26 9.95 -11.49
CA LEU A 74 10.28 11.03 -10.50
C LEU A 74 9.63 10.57 -9.18
N ILE A 75 10.29 9.68 -8.46
CA ILE A 75 9.85 9.08 -7.19
C ILE A 75 8.63 8.17 -7.40
N PRO A 76 8.83 7.00 -8.02
CA PRO A 76 7.77 6.02 -8.22
C PRO A 76 7.25 5.48 -6.88
N ARG A 77 5.95 5.23 -6.81
CA ARG A 77 5.24 4.75 -5.62
C ARG A 77 4.50 3.45 -5.91
N GLN A 78 3.20 3.52 -6.04
CA GLN A 78 2.38 2.36 -6.38
C GLN A 78 2.28 2.20 -7.89
N THR A 79 2.08 0.97 -8.32
CA THR A 79 1.86 0.61 -9.71
C THR A 79 0.49 -0.04 -9.88
N LEU A 80 -0.03 -0.02 -11.09
CA LEU A 80 -1.29 -0.67 -11.46
C LEU A 80 -1.13 -1.28 -12.84
N VAL A 81 -1.30 -2.60 -12.95
CA VAL A 81 -1.34 -3.30 -14.23
C VAL A 81 -2.74 -3.15 -14.82
N LEU A 82 -2.83 -2.62 -16.03
CA LEU A 82 -4.08 -2.46 -16.76
C LEU A 82 -4.45 -3.74 -17.53
N PRO A 83 -5.71 -3.93 -17.93
CA PRO A 83 -6.17 -5.17 -18.59
C PRO A 83 -5.39 -5.56 -19.85
N ASN A 84 -4.88 -4.56 -20.59
CA ASN A 84 -4.05 -4.78 -21.78
C ASN A 84 -2.56 -5.02 -21.47
N GLY A 85 -2.17 -5.05 -20.21
CA GLY A 85 -0.79 -5.24 -19.77
C GLY A 85 0.04 -3.98 -19.64
N ASP A 86 -0.49 -2.79 -19.97
CA ASP A 86 0.17 -1.53 -19.63
C ASP A 86 0.33 -1.39 -18.12
N ILE A 87 1.35 -0.67 -17.68
CA ILE A 87 1.58 -0.39 -16.27
C ILE A 87 1.47 1.10 -16.02
N LEU A 88 0.59 1.51 -15.10
CA LEU A 88 0.59 2.87 -14.58
C LEU A 88 1.47 2.95 -13.33
N VAL A 89 2.28 3.99 -13.26
CA VAL A 89 3.17 4.29 -12.13
C VAL A 89 2.76 5.63 -11.53
N ALA A 90 2.39 5.64 -10.25
CA ALA A 90 2.22 6.89 -9.51
C ALA A 90 3.59 7.45 -9.11
N GLU A 91 3.87 8.70 -9.45
CA GLU A 91 5.10 9.37 -9.12
C GLU A 91 4.80 10.57 -8.22
N GLY A 92 5.20 10.50 -6.95
CA GLY A 92 4.84 11.53 -5.99
C GLY A 92 5.58 11.47 -4.66
N ARG A 93 5.72 12.64 -4.04
CA ARG A 93 6.18 12.82 -2.66
C ARG A 93 5.33 13.90 -2.00
N GLY A 94 4.71 13.55 -0.89
CA GLY A 94 3.86 14.46 -0.11
C GLY A 94 4.37 14.64 1.32
N GLY A 95 3.47 15.15 2.17
CA GLY A 95 3.71 15.35 3.59
C GLY A 95 4.26 16.72 3.92
N ASN A 96 3.42 17.56 4.54
CA ASN A 96 3.76 18.93 4.94
C ASN A 96 3.60 19.15 6.45
N ALA A 97 3.67 18.08 7.25
CA ALA A 97 3.47 18.16 8.69
C ALA A 97 4.49 19.12 9.33
N PRO A 98 4.06 20.10 10.11
CA PRO A 98 4.96 20.99 10.82
C PRO A 98 5.87 20.22 11.79
N ARG A 99 7.14 20.58 11.88
CA ARG A 99 8.09 20.00 12.84
C ARG A 99 7.75 20.45 14.25
N LEU A 100 7.54 19.52 15.17
CA LEU A 100 7.07 19.82 16.53
C LEU A 100 8.18 19.87 17.57
N LYS A 101 9.23 19.10 17.39
CA LYS A 101 10.27 18.92 18.41
C LYS A 101 11.66 19.31 17.87
N PRO A 102 12.56 19.81 18.72
CA PRO A 102 13.95 20.12 18.31
C PRO A 102 14.64 18.92 17.65
N LYS A 103 14.34 17.69 18.08
CA LYS A 103 14.88 16.47 17.46
C LYS A 103 14.45 16.31 15.99
N ASP A 104 13.25 16.75 15.62
CA ASP A 104 12.72 16.67 14.26
C ASP A 104 13.47 17.62 13.32
N VAL A 105 13.98 18.74 13.87
CA VAL A 105 14.81 19.71 13.14
C VAL A 105 16.17 19.08 12.80
N VAL A 106 16.72 18.29 13.71
CA VAL A 106 17.99 17.57 13.49
C VAL A 106 17.80 16.33 12.62
N ALA A 107 16.80 15.53 12.91
CA ALA A 107 16.53 14.27 12.20
C ALA A 107 16.05 14.49 10.75
N GLY A 108 15.39 15.61 10.47
CA GLY A 108 14.85 15.89 9.14
C GLY A 108 15.91 15.92 8.03
N PRO A 109 16.96 16.74 8.13
CA PRO A 109 18.07 16.74 7.16
C PRO A 109 18.78 15.40 7.04
N ILE A 110 18.94 14.71 8.16
CA ILE A 110 19.58 13.38 8.20
C ILE A 110 18.74 12.36 7.42
N LYS A 111 17.42 12.30 7.66
CA LYS A 111 16.50 11.42 6.89
C LYS A 111 16.50 11.79 5.40
N ALA A 112 16.52 13.09 5.09
CA ALA A 112 16.56 13.55 3.70
C ALA A 112 17.81 13.13 2.96
N ALA A 113 18.94 13.00 3.63
CA ALA A 113 20.21 12.53 3.03
C ALA A 113 20.12 11.06 2.55
N GLY A 114 19.23 10.26 3.15
CA GLY A 114 18.98 8.86 2.74
C GLY A 114 17.87 8.68 1.70
N THR A 115 17.49 9.74 0.99
CA THR A 115 16.46 9.71 -0.06
C THR A 115 16.99 10.27 -1.38
N THR A 116 16.30 9.96 -2.47
CA THR A 116 16.63 10.56 -3.77
C THR A 116 16.56 12.09 -3.74
N SER A 117 17.44 12.76 -4.47
CA SER A 117 17.46 14.22 -4.65
C SER A 117 16.48 14.71 -5.74
N VAL A 118 15.85 13.77 -6.46
CA VAL A 118 14.90 14.07 -7.54
C VAL A 118 13.65 14.75 -6.97
N THR A 119 13.12 15.71 -7.71
CA THR A 119 11.84 16.37 -7.37
C THR A 119 10.66 15.44 -7.63
N SER A 120 9.58 15.62 -6.85
CA SER A 120 8.33 14.88 -7.03
C SER A 120 7.78 15.05 -8.45
N GLY A 121 7.41 13.95 -9.10
CA GLY A 121 6.79 13.95 -10.42
C GLY A 121 5.38 14.51 -10.41
N ASN A 122 4.62 14.24 -9.34
CA ASN A 122 3.20 14.62 -9.23
C ASN A 122 2.41 14.25 -10.48
N ARG A 123 2.62 13.02 -10.99
CA ARG A 123 2.08 12.54 -12.25
C ARG A 123 1.80 11.03 -12.21
N LEU A 124 1.12 10.55 -13.24
CA LEU A 124 1.10 9.14 -13.61
C LEU A 124 1.94 8.96 -14.88
N THR A 125 2.83 7.98 -14.87
CA THR A 125 3.55 7.51 -16.05
C THR A 125 2.99 6.17 -16.49
N LEU A 126 2.76 6.01 -17.81
CA LEU A 126 2.34 4.77 -18.43
C LEU A 126 3.55 4.11 -19.09
N LEU A 127 3.70 2.83 -18.83
CA LEU A 127 4.67 1.95 -19.47
C LEU A 127 3.93 0.94 -20.32
N ARG A 128 4.39 0.70 -21.54
CA ARG A 128 3.83 -0.30 -22.47
C ARG A 128 4.94 -1.11 -23.11
N ASP A 129 4.75 -2.41 -23.03
CA ASP A 129 5.42 -3.43 -23.84
C ASP A 129 4.54 -3.63 -25.09
N ALA A 130 4.99 -3.13 -26.24
CA ALA A 130 4.15 -3.02 -27.43
C ALA A 130 4.05 -4.32 -28.21
N ASP A 131 5.08 -5.18 -28.14
CA ASP A 131 5.16 -6.44 -28.88
C ASP A 131 5.13 -7.68 -27.98
N GLY A 132 5.13 -7.50 -26.65
CA GLY A 132 4.97 -8.57 -25.67
C GLY A 132 6.28 -9.32 -25.37
N ASP A 133 7.44 -8.72 -25.68
CA ASP A 133 8.75 -9.37 -25.48
C ASP A 133 9.33 -9.15 -24.05
N GLY A 134 8.65 -8.35 -23.23
CA GLY A 134 9.05 -8.00 -21.86
C GLY A 134 9.89 -6.73 -21.78
N THR A 135 10.18 -6.09 -22.90
CA THR A 135 10.77 -4.76 -22.99
C THR A 135 9.66 -3.72 -23.07
N TYR A 136 9.78 -2.62 -22.37
CA TYR A 136 8.76 -1.57 -22.35
C TYR A 136 9.24 -0.37 -23.17
N GLU A 137 8.93 -0.36 -24.49
CA GLU A 137 9.41 0.65 -25.43
C GLU A 137 8.75 2.01 -25.23
N LEU A 138 7.53 2.03 -24.69
CA LEU A 138 6.83 3.28 -24.44
C LEU A 138 6.83 3.63 -22.97
N GLN A 139 7.47 4.73 -22.62
CA GLN A 139 7.35 5.41 -21.34
C GLN A 139 6.80 6.81 -21.60
N THR A 140 5.57 7.10 -21.16
CA THR A 140 4.91 8.39 -21.41
C THR A 140 4.11 8.88 -20.20
N VAL A 141 3.95 10.21 -20.08
CA VAL A 141 3.11 10.79 -19.03
C VAL A 141 1.65 10.56 -19.38
N PHE A 142 0.93 9.78 -18.57
CA PHE A 142 -0.50 9.55 -18.72
C PHE A 142 -1.32 10.74 -18.19
N ALA A 143 -0.98 11.28 -17.03
CA ALA A 143 -1.60 12.46 -16.43
C ALA A 143 -0.58 13.19 -15.56
N ASP A 144 -0.62 14.51 -15.54
CA ASP A 144 0.23 15.37 -14.75
C ASP A 144 -0.57 16.28 -13.79
N ASN A 145 0.15 17.16 -13.07
CA ASN A 145 -0.45 18.13 -12.14
C ASN A 145 -1.32 17.50 -11.05
N LEU A 146 -0.96 16.29 -10.61
CA LEU A 146 -1.54 15.62 -9.46
C LEU A 146 -0.90 16.14 -8.16
N ASN A 147 -1.51 15.84 -7.02
CA ASN A 147 -0.99 16.25 -5.72
C ASN A 147 -0.45 15.06 -4.94
N ALA A 148 0.84 14.74 -5.12
CA ALA A 148 1.49 13.59 -4.50
C ALA A 148 0.64 12.31 -4.62
N PRO A 149 0.39 11.80 -5.83
CA PRO A 149 -0.39 10.59 -6.04
C PRO A 149 0.31 9.38 -5.40
N TYR A 150 -0.49 8.46 -4.86
CA TYR A 150 0.03 7.25 -4.24
C TYR A 150 -0.78 6.01 -4.65
N GLY A 151 -1.96 5.79 -4.09
CA GLY A 151 -2.79 4.62 -4.38
C GLY A 151 -3.45 4.69 -5.74
N LEU A 152 -3.48 3.56 -6.43
CA LEU A 152 -4.09 3.38 -7.75
C LEU A 152 -5.10 2.23 -7.71
N ALA A 153 -6.21 2.39 -8.38
CA ALA A 153 -7.16 1.30 -8.63
C ALA A 153 -7.90 1.54 -9.95
N MET A 154 -8.43 0.46 -10.51
CA MET A 154 -9.31 0.52 -11.68
C MET A 154 -10.64 -0.17 -11.35
N ILE A 155 -11.74 0.49 -11.68
CA ILE A 155 -13.07 -0.10 -11.64
C ILE A 155 -13.71 0.18 -13.01
N GLU A 156 -14.09 -0.87 -13.71
CA GLU A 156 -14.61 -0.77 -15.07
C GLU A 156 -13.64 0.03 -15.98
N ASN A 157 -14.13 1.09 -16.59
CA ASN A 157 -13.38 1.97 -17.47
C ASN A 157 -12.92 3.27 -16.78
N ARG A 158 -12.61 3.19 -15.48
CA ARG A 158 -12.17 4.34 -14.68
C ARG A 158 -10.93 4.03 -13.88
N ILE A 159 -9.93 4.87 -14.03
CA ILE A 159 -8.72 4.84 -13.21
C ILE A 159 -8.93 5.82 -12.05
N TYR A 160 -8.79 5.31 -10.83
CA TYR A 160 -8.87 6.07 -9.59
C TYR A 160 -7.47 6.30 -9.05
N VAL A 161 -7.23 7.51 -8.56
CA VAL A 161 -5.94 7.94 -8.02
C VAL A 161 -6.18 8.59 -6.67
N ALA A 162 -5.57 8.03 -5.64
CA ALA A 162 -5.56 8.64 -4.32
C ALA A 162 -4.37 9.60 -4.22
N ASN A 163 -4.62 10.89 -4.41
CA ASN A 163 -3.70 11.96 -4.06
C ASN A 163 -3.59 12.11 -2.55
N GLN A 164 -2.62 12.90 -2.06
CA GLN A 164 -2.49 13.11 -0.63
C GLN A 164 -3.70 13.83 0.02
N ASP A 165 -4.53 14.52 -0.76
CA ASP A 165 -5.63 15.39 -0.33
C ASP A 165 -6.99 15.08 -0.95
N ALA A 166 -7.04 14.27 -2.00
CA ALA A 166 -8.28 13.94 -2.69
C ALA A 166 -8.21 12.61 -3.43
N LEU A 167 -9.31 11.91 -3.48
CA LEU A 167 -9.55 10.82 -4.43
C LEU A 167 -10.06 11.42 -5.74
N VAL A 168 -9.35 11.15 -6.82
CA VAL A 168 -9.73 11.62 -8.16
C VAL A 168 -9.86 10.45 -9.12
N ARG A 169 -10.55 10.67 -10.25
CA ARG A 169 -10.71 9.66 -11.29
C ARG A 169 -10.51 10.21 -12.69
N PHE A 170 -10.09 9.33 -13.59
CA PHE A 170 -10.03 9.53 -15.03
C PHE A 170 -10.91 8.52 -15.75
N GLU A 171 -11.61 8.93 -16.79
CA GLU A 171 -12.20 7.99 -17.74
C GLU A 171 -11.07 7.40 -18.59
N TYR A 172 -11.11 6.07 -18.78
CA TYR A 172 -10.09 5.32 -19.49
C TYR A 172 -10.69 4.50 -20.61
N SER A 173 -9.98 4.39 -21.71
CA SER A 173 -10.27 3.42 -22.78
C SER A 173 -9.03 2.57 -23.01
N GLU A 174 -9.21 1.28 -23.18
CA GLU A 174 -8.10 0.37 -23.44
C GLU A 174 -7.18 0.86 -24.57
N GLY A 175 -5.88 0.76 -24.35
CA GLY A 175 -4.86 1.27 -25.26
C GLY A 175 -4.62 2.78 -25.20
N GLN A 176 -5.34 3.54 -24.39
CA GLN A 176 -5.14 4.96 -24.20
C GLN A 176 -3.82 5.23 -23.46
N THR A 177 -2.98 6.10 -24.01
CA THR A 177 -1.65 6.43 -23.44
C THR A 177 -1.61 7.73 -22.67
N GLN A 178 -2.65 8.56 -22.77
CA GLN A 178 -2.77 9.84 -22.06
C GLN A 178 -4.22 10.07 -21.63
N ALA A 179 -4.40 10.71 -20.48
CA ALA A 179 -5.72 11.12 -20.01
C ALA A 179 -6.35 12.14 -20.98
N ARG A 180 -7.66 12.02 -21.24
CA ARG A 180 -8.39 12.88 -22.20
C ARG A 180 -8.77 14.24 -21.64
N GLY A 181 -8.44 14.52 -20.38
CA GLY A 181 -8.77 15.76 -19.71
C GLY A 181 -8.35 15.74 -18.24
N PRO A 182 -8.68 16.79 -17.47
CA PRO A 182 -8.36 16.85 -16.06
C PRO A 182 -9.12 15.76 -15.28
N PRO A 183 -8.58 15.33 -14.13
CA PRO A 183 -9.28 14.40 -13.27
C PRO A 183 -10.58 15.00 -12.70
N VAL A 184 -11.53 14.12 -12.42
CA VAL A 184 -12.74 14.47 -11.67
C VAL A 184 -12.54 14.10 -10.20
N THR A 185 -12.72 15.04 -9.29
CA THR A 185 -12.69 14.77 -7.84
C THR A 185 -13.89 13.91 -7.46
N VAL A 186 -13.60 12.81 -6.77
CA VAL A 186 -14.62 11.90 -6.22
C VAL A 186 -14.97 12.33 -4.79
N THR A 187 -13.94 12.52 -3.95
CA THR A 187 -14.10 13.02 -2.57
C THR A 187 -12.78 13.60 -2.06
N GLU A 188 -12.85 14.50 -1.10
CA GLU A 188 -11.68 15.03 -0.38
C GLU A 188 -11.17 13.98 0.60
N LEU A 189 -9.86 13.99 0.85
CA LEU A 189 -9.20 13.11 1.82
C LEU A 189 -8.52 13.95 2.90
N PRO A 190 -8.50 13.51 4.18
CA PRO A 190 -7.88 14.26 5.27
C PRO A 190 -6.41 14.56 4.99
N SER A 191 -6.03 15.86 4.98
CA SER A 191 -4.68 16.30 4.55
C SER A 191 -4.14 17.54 5.25
N GLU A 192 -4.87 18.16 6.17
CA GLU A 192 -4.48 19.45 6.80
C GLU A 192 -3.08 19.41 7.45
N ILE A 193 -2.75 18.36 8.21
CA ILE A 193 -1.43 18.15 8.81
C ILE A 193 -0.60 17.19 7.98
N ASN A 194 -1.19 16.09 7.60
CA ASN A 194 -0.69 15.07 6.69
C ASN A 194 0.71 14.54 7.02
N HIS A 195 0.92 14.11 8.27
CA HIS A 195 2.19 13.53 8.72
C HIS A 195 2.49 12.24 7.97
N HIS A 196 1.54 11.30 7.97
CA HIS A 196 1.52 10.15 7.06
C HIS A 196 0.64 10.52 5.87
N TRP A 197 1.29 10.93 4.79
CA TRP A 197 0.64 11.51 3.62
C TRP A 197 0.13 10.46 2.63
N THR A 198 0.69 9.25 2.66
CA THR A 198 0.30 8.16 1.75
C THR A 198 -1.18 7.83 1.91
N LYS A 199 -1.82 7.59 0.78
CA LYS A 199 -3.21 7.14 0.69
C LYS A 199 -3.22 5.85 -0.11
N ALA A 200 -2.94 4.74 0.59
CA ALA A 200 -3.02 3.41 -0.02
C ALA A 200 -4.44 3.14 -0.51
N MET A 201 -4.59 2.47 -1.64
CA MET A 201 -5.92 2.21 -2.18
C MET A 201 -6.00 0.86 -2.88
N THR A 202 -7.15 0.21 -2.78
CA THR A 202 -7.54 -0.94 -3.60
C THR A 202 -9.05 -0.91 -3.87
N ALA A 203 -9.50 -1.59 -4.93
CA ALA A 203 -10.92 -1.77 -5.20
C ALA A 203 -11.43 -3.06 -4.54
N SER A 204 -12.71 -3.08 -4.12
CA SER A 204 -13.36 -4.32 -3.70
C SER A 204 -13.45 -5.32 -4.86
N ALA A 205 -13.51 -6.61 -4.56
CA ALA A 205 -13.54 -7.66 -5.58
C ALA A 205 -14.73 -7.55 -6.55
N ASP A 206 -15.82 -6.99 -6.10
CA ASP A 206 -17.04 -6.75 -6.89
C ASP A 206 -17.06 -5.36 -7.59
N GLY A 207 -16.02 -4.56 -7.43
CA GLY A 207 -15.91 -3.22 -8.00
C GLY A 207 -16.88 -2.18 -7.42
N ARG A 208 -17.60 -2.50 -6.33
CA ARG A 208 -18.60 -1.60 -5.75
C ARG A 208 -18.02 -0.51 -4.88
N TYR A 209 -16.84 -0.74 -4.30
CA TYR A 209 -16.20 0.15 -3.35
C TYR A 209 -14.71 0.31 -3.64
N LEU A 210 -14.18 1.42 -3.16
CA LEU A 210 -12.75 1.65 -2.98
C LEU A 210 -12.43 1.65 -1.49
N TYR A 211 -11.33 1.03 -1.10
CA TYR A 211 -10.77 1.12 0.24
C TYR A 211 -9.56 2.04 0.21
N VAL A 212 -9.53 3.05 1.10
CA VAL A 212 -8.44 4.02 1.18
C VAL A 212 -7.87 4.04 2.59
N GLY A 213 -6.57 3.73 2.69
CA GLY A 213 -5.83 3.81 3.94
C GLY A 213 -5.38 5.25 4.23
N ILE A 214 -5.65 5.73 5.44
CA ILE A 214 -5.35 7.09 5.89
C ILE A 214 -4.55 7.01 7.19
N GLY A 215 -3.25 7.24 7.09
CA GLY A 215 -2.36 7.15 8.25
C GLY A 215 -2.54 8.29 9.26
N SER A 216 -2.04 8.12 10.48
CA SER A 216 -2.10 9.09 11.57
C SER A 216 -1.37 10.39 11.27
N ASN A 217 -1.71 11.44 11.99
CA ASN A 217 -1.01 12.73 11.92
C ASN A 217 0.19 12.86 12.87
N SER A 218 0.45 11.82 13.65
CA SER A 218 1.55 11.80 14.62
C SER A 218 2.09 10.38 14.81
N ASN A 219 3.17 10.25 15.58
CA ASN A 219 3.68 8.94 15.98
C ASN A 219 2.78 8.31 17.06
N ILE A 220 2.45 9.09 18.09
CA ILE A 220 1.69 8.66 19.28
C ILE A 220 0.82 9.79 19.85
N THR A 221 0.08 10.50 19.02
CA THR A 221 -0.81 11.60 19.43
C THR A 221 -0.11 12.86 19.97
N GLU A 222 1.15 13.10 19.60
CA GLU A 222 1.88 14.32 20.03
C GLU A 222 1.26 15.63 19.59
N ARG A 223 0.31 15.57 18.65
CA ARG A 223 -0.47 16.73 18.16
C ARG A 223 -1.83 16.86 18.82
N GLY A 224 -2.13 15.95 19.76
CA GLY A 224 -3.44 15.84 20.41
C GLY A 224 -4.43 14.98 19.63
N MET A 225 -5.41 14.41 20.31
CA MET A 225 -6.41 13.50 19.73
C MET A 225 -7.27 14.16 18.64
N THR A 226 -7.53 15.49 18.76
CA THR A 226 -8.30 16.22 17.73
C THR A 226 -7.60 16.22 16.37
N ALA A 227 -6.26 16.20 16.35
CA ALA A 227 -5.50 16.12 15.11
C ALA A 227 -5.58 14.75 14.47
N GLU A 228 -6.03 13.75 15.18
CA GLU A 228 -6.18 12.37 14.72
C GLU A 228 -7.62 12.03 14.27
N GLN A 229 -8.52 13.00 14.27
CA GLN A 229 -9.85 12.78 13.72
C GLN A 229 -9.77 12.37 12.26
N ASP A 230 -10.51 11.32 11.87
CA ASP A 230 -10.49 10.70 10.53
C ASP A 230 -9.10 10.22 10.07
N ARG A 231 -8.22 9.86 11.03
CA ARG A 231 -6.86 9.38 10.78
C ARG A 231 -6.65 8.01 11.43
N ALA A 232 -5.60 7.31 11.02
CA ALA A 232 -5.31 5.93 11.43
C ALA A 232 -6.48 4.97 11.13
N VAL A 233 -7.07 5.11 9.95
CA VAL A 233 -8.30 4.44 9.52
C VAL A 233 -8.17 3.90 8.09
N ILE A 234 -9.07 2.99 7.75
CA ILE A 234 -9.38 2.66 6.36
C ILE A 234 -10.81 3.13 6.08
N TRP A 235 -10.96 3.96 5.06
CA TRP A 235 -12.26 4.35 4.55
C TRP A 235 -12.73 3.40 3.46
N GLN A 236 -14.03 3.08 3.48
CA GLN A 236 -14.76 2.49 2.37
C GLN A 236 -15.52 3.59 1.65
N ILE A 237 -15.26 3.76 0.34
CA ILE A 237 -15.77 4.87 -0.47
C ILE A 237 -16.60 4.29 -1.62
N ASP A 238 -17.80 4.83 -1.83
CA ASP A 238 -18.58 4.60 -3.06
C ASP A 238 -17.93 5.40 -4.20
N PRO A 239 -17.41 4.75 -5.25
CA PRO A 239 -16.67 5.41 -6.32
C PRO A 239 -17.51 6.32 -7.21
N LEU A 240 -18.84 6.19 -7.17
CA LEU A 240 -19.76 6.97 -7.99
C LEU A 240 -20.24 8.24 -7.28
N THR A 241 -20.50 8.13 -5.98
CA THR A 241 -21.07 9.23 -5.18
C THR A 241 -20.04 9.97 -4.33
N GLY A 242 -18.89 9.36 -4.06
CA GLY A 242 -17.87 9.87 -3.13
C GLY A 242 -18.27 9.73 -1.65
N MET A 243 -19.43 9.17 -1.35
CA MET A 243 -19.84 8.87 0.03
C MET A 243 -18.88 7.86 0.64
N HIS A 244 -18.48 8.11 1.87
CA HIS A 244 -17.54 7.24 2.57
C HIS A 244 -17.99 6.96 4.01
N ARG A 245 -17.42 5.90 4.58
CA ARG A 245 -17.53 5.55 6.00
C ARG A 245 -16.21 4.98 6.49
N GLU A 246 -15.97 5.04 7.78
CA GLU A 246 -14.92 4.27 8.42
C GLU A 246 -15.20 2.78 8.25
N TYR A 247 -14.25 2.05 7.68
CA TYR A 247 -14.31 0.59 7.54
C TYR A 247 -13.61 -0.09 8.71
N ALA A 248 -12.43 0.41 9.11
CA ALA A 248 -11.67 -0.04 10.26
C ALA A 248 -10.82 1.10 10.81
N SER A 249 -10.44 1.03 12.09
CA SER A 249 -9.67 2.05 12.78
C SER A 249 -8.54 1.48 13.65
N GLY A 250 -7.70 2.37 14.19
CA GLY A 250 -6.55 1.98 14.99
C GLY A 250 -5.38 1.38 14.20
N LEU A 251 -5.40 1.48 12.87
CA LEU A 251 -4.29 1.13 11.98
C LEU A 251 -3.40 2.37 11.80
N ARG A 252 -2.30 2.45 12.55
CA ARG A 252 -1.48 3.67 12.61
C ARG A 252 -1.15 4.27 11.26
N ASN A 253 -0.63 3.49 10.33
CA ASN A 253 -0.31 3.94 8.98
C ASN A 253 -0.46 2.78 7.98
N PRO A 254 -1.69 2.53 7.47
CA PRO A 254 -1.93 1.52 6.44
C PRO A 254 -1.35 2.03 5.11
N THR A 255 -0.25 1.42 4.68
CA THR A 255 0.60 1.89 3.58
C THR A 255 0.38 1.16 2.27
N ALA A 256 -0.17 -0.04 2.31
CA ALA A 256 -0.66 -0.74 1.13
C ALA A 256 -1.85 -1.62 1.48
N LEU A 257 -2.74 -1.78 0.52
CA LEU A 257 -3.98 -2.54 0.60
C LEU A 257 -4.09 -3.47 -0.60
N THR A 258 -4.59 -4.68 -0.38
CA THR A 258 -4.88 -5.64 -1.46
C THR A 258 -6.10 -6.49 -1.12
N ILE A 259 -6.69 -7.13 -2.11
CA ILE A 259 -7.83 -8.03 -1.94
C ILE A 259 -7.38 -9.47 -2.17
N GLN A 260 -7.66 -10.34 -1.20
CA GLN A 260 -7.37 -11.76 -1.34
C GLN A 260 -8.22 -12.39 -2.44
N PRO A 261 -7.61 -13.01 -3.45
CA PRO A 261 -8.33 -13.71 -4.49
C PRO A 261 -9.26 -14.79 -3.93
N GLY A 262 -10.42 -14.94 -4.52
CA GLY A 262 -11.42 -15.95 -4.15
C GLY A 262 -12.27 -15.61 -2.93
N SER A 263 -11.70 -15.09 -1.84
CA SER A 263 -12.45 -14.71 -0.64
C SER A 263 -12.99 -13.28 -0.68
N GLY A 264 -12.33 -12.37 -1.42
CA GLY A 264 -12.65 -10.95 -1.41
C GLY A 264 -12.26 -10.23 -0.11
N GLN A 265 -11.50 -10.88 0.78
CA GLN A 265 -11.05 -10.30 2.04
C GLN A 265 -10.04 -9.17 1.79
N LEU A 266 -10.28 -8.02 2.42
CA LEU A 266 -9.33 -6.91 2.42
C LEU A 266 -8.14 -7.23 3.34
N TRP A 267 -6.93 -7.03 2.84
CA TRP A 267 -5.68 -7.12 3.58
C TRP A 267 -4.93 -5.81 3.56
N ALA A 268 -4.20 -5.53 4.64
CA ALA A 268 -3.39 -4.34 4.78
C ALA A 268 -2.01 -4.66 5.33
N VAL A 269 -0.98 -3.93 4.87
CA VAL A 269 0.26 -3.77 5.62
C VAL A 269 0.26 -2.42 6.31
N VAL A 270 0.72 -2.41 7.56
CA VAL A 270 0.65 -1.24 8.44
C VAL A 270 2.01 -0.98 9.06
N ASN A 271 2.48 0.26 8.93
CA ASN A 271 3.68 0.73 9.61
C ASN A 271 3.33 1.19 11.01
N GLU A 272 3.96 0.53 11.97
CA GLU A 272 3.74 0.80 13.37
C GLU A 272 4.59 1.96 13.93
N ARG A 273 4.38 2.25 15.20
CA ARG A 273 4.93 3.40 15.86
C ARG A 273 6.42 3.25 16.19
N ASP A 274 7.11 4.37 16.16
CA ASP A 274 8.49 4.53 16.58
C ASP A 274 8.62 4.80 18.09
N GLU A 275 9.84 4.75 18.61
CA GLU A 275 10.23 5.21 19.95
C GLU A 275 9.80 4.31 21.12
N LEU A 276 9.59 3.01 20.86
CA LEU A 276 9.53 1.98 21.90
C LEU A 276 10.80 1.11 21.96
N GLY A 277 11.78 1.41 21.14
CA GLY A 277 13.03 0.67 21.02
C GLY A 277 13.26 0.15 19.59
N PRO A 278 14.44 -0.40 19.31
CA PRO A 278 14.79 -0.86 17.96
C PRO A 278 14.06 -2.16 17.57
N ASN A 279 13.54 -2.91 18.56
CA ASN A 279 12.90 -4.21 18.35
C ASN A 279 11.40 -4.21 18.66
N LEU A 280 10.78 -3.02 18.79
CA LEU A 280 9.37 -2.84 19.09
C LEU A 280 8.87 -1.55 18.43
N VAL A 281 7.78 -1.48 17.73
CA VAL A 281 6.72 -2.48 17.47
C VAL A 281 6.93 -3.09 16.08
N PRO A 282 6.57 -4.36 15.82
CA PRO A 282 6.63 -4.90 14.48
C PRO A 282 5.61 -4.23 13.55
N ASP A 283 6.03 -3.86 12.35
CA ASP A 283 5.12 -3.63 11.23
C ASP A 283 4.36 -4.92 10.94
N TYR A 284 3.16 -4.85 10.38
CA TYR A 284 2.35 -6.05 10.26
C TYR A 284 1.51 -6.15 8.97
N LEU A 285 1.13 -7.38 8.66
CA LEU A 285 0.14 -7.76 7.66
C LEU A 285 -1.11 -8.28 8.37
N THR A 286 -2.31 -7.84 7.97
CA THR A 286 -3.55 -8.29 8.60
C THR A 286 -4.73 -8.31 7.65
N ALA A 287 -5.62 -9.28 7.84
CA ALA A 287 -6.97 -9.28 7.27
C ALA A 287 -7.81 -8.23 7.99
N VAL A 288 -8.27 -7.23 7.25
CA VAL A 288 -9.01 -6.11 7.84
C VAL A 288 -10.47 -6.51 8.05
N GLN A 289 -10.92 -6.43 9.31
CA GLN A 289 -12.32 -6.70 9.68
C GLN A 289 -13.12 -5.41 9.65
N GLU A 290 -14.33 -5.48 9.09
CA GLU A 290 -15.26 -4.35 9.11
C GLU A 290 -15.65 -3.99 10.54
N GLY A 291 -15.54 -2.70 10.91
CA GLY A 291 -15.74 -2.21 12.27
C GLY A 291 -14.60 -2.55 13.24
N GLY A 292 -13.53 -3.18 12.76
CA GLY A 292 -12.38 -3.60 13.58
C GLY A 292 -11.55 -2.42 14.07
N PHE A 293 -11.03 -2.54 15.31
CA PHE A 293 -10.06 -1.63 15.89
C PHE A 293 -8.73 -2.34 16.14
N TYR A 294 -7.60 -1.77 15.66
CA TYR A 294 -6.28 -2.41 15.65
C TYR A 294 -5.29 -1.81 16.66
N GLY A 295 -5.79 -1.03 17.63
CA GLY A 295 -5.07 -0.66 18.84
C GLY A 295 -4.53 0.78 18.86
N TRP A 296 -3.95 1.30 17.78
CA TRP A 296 -3.40 2.65 17.81
C TRP A 296 -4.46 3.72 18.13
N PRO A 297 -4.20 4.69 19.02
CA PRO A 297 -2.94 4.95 19.69
C PRO A 297 -2.76 4.24 21.06
N TYR A 298 -3.78 3.59 21.59
CA TYR A 298 -3.83 3.12 22.97
C TYR A 298 -3.05 1.84 23.22
N SER A 299 -2.93 0.99 22.21
CA SER A 299 -2.20 -0.28 22.27
C SER A 299 -1.47 -0.58 20.96
N TYR A 300 -0.60 -1.57 20.98
CA TYR A 300 0.13 -2.09 19.85
C TYR A 300 0.09 -3.61 19.85
N TRP A 301 0.21 -4.23 18.70
CA TRP A 301 0.15 -5.68 18.51
C TRP A 301 -1.00 -6.32 19.32
N GLY A 302 -2.22 -5.88 19.05
CA GLY A 302 -3.42 -6.23 19.81
C GLY A 302 -3.51 -5.46 21.13
N GLN A 303 -3.65 -6.19 22.24
CA GLN A 303 -4.02 -5.62 23.52
C GLN A 303 -2.82 -5.25 24.44
N ASN A 304 -1.64 -5.00 23.87
CA ASN A 304 -0.49 -4.51 24.62
C ASN A 304 -0.61 -2.98 24.82
N PRO A 305 -0.86 -2.48 26.05
CA PRO A 305 -1.06 -1.04 26.26
C PRO A 305 0.20 -0.25 25.90
N ASP A 306 0.04 0.87 25.19
CA ASP A 306 1.15 1.78 24.93
C ASP A 306 1.46 2.61 26.20
N PRO A 307 2.64 2.45 26.80
CA PRO A 307 2.97 3.08 28.08
C PRO A 307 3.15 4.60 27.99
N ARG A 308 3.14 5.15 26.78
CA ARG A 308 3.36 6.57 26.52
C ARG A 308 2.08 7.34 26.16
N VAL A 309 0.96 6.65 26.00
CA VAL A 309 -0.34 7.27 25.69
C VAL A 309 -1.14 7.40 26.97
N MET A 310 -1.44 8.66 27.35
CA MET A 310 -2.17 8.98 28.58
C MET A 310 -3.21 10.06 28.33
N PRO A 311 -4.43 9.93 28.89
CA PRO A 311 -4.92 8.78 29.65
C PRO A 311 -5.10 7.55 28.76
N GLN A 312 -4.98 6.37 29.34
CA GLN A 312 -5.32 5.11 28.68
C GLN A 312 -6.84 4.98 28.52
N ASP A 313 -7.25 4.25 27.51
CA ASP A 313 -8.62 3.80 27.30
C ASP A 313 -8.65 2.27 27.35
N GLU A 314 -8.95 1.75 28.56
CA GLU A 314 -8.93 0.30 28.81
C GLU A 314 -9.96 -0.46 27.95
N GLU A 315 -11.09 0.16 27.64
CA GLU A 315 -12.13 -0.45 26.80
C GLU A 315 -11.63 -0.58 25.35
N LYS A 316 -10.98 0.47 24.81
CA LYS A 316 -10.35 0.43 23.52
C LYS A 316 -9.22 -0.60 23.46
N VAL A 317 -8.36 -0.65 24.47
CA VAL A 317 -7.30 -1.68 24.55
C VAL A 317 -7.90 -3.08 24.53
N ALA A 318 -8.94 -3.33 25.33
CA ALA A 318 -9.60 -4.64 25.39
C ALA A 318 -10.29 -5.03 24.07
N SER A 319 -10.69 -4.06 23.25
CA SER A 319 -11.33 -4.29 21.95
C SER A 319 -10.33 -4.44 20.79
N ALA A 320 -9.04 -4.20 21.04
CA ALA A 320 -8.04 -4.22 19.98
C ALA A 320 -7.81 -5.62 19.40
N ILE A 321 -7.87 -5.72 18.08
CA ILE A 321 -7.61 -6.93 17.31
C ILE A 321 -6.10 -7.13 17.18
N THR A 322 -5.63 -8.35 17.47
CA THR A 322 -4.23 -8.73 17.19
C THR A 322 -4.07 -8.94 15.69
N PRO A 323 -3.06 -8.31 15.05
CA PRO A 323 -2.76 -8.54 13.64
C PRO A 323 -2.41 -10.00 13.32
N ASP A 324 -2.62 -10.42 12.08
CA ASP A 324 -2.41 -11.81 11.66
C ASP A 324 -0.93 -12.20 11.54
N TYR A 325 -0.03 -11.25 11.18
CA TYR A 325 1.36 -11.58 10.87
C TYR A 325 2.31 -10.40 11.06
N ALA A 326 3.34 -10.58 11.85
CA ALA A 326 4.41 -9.60 12.08
C ALA A 326 5.43 -9.61 10.92
N LEU A 327 5.81 -8.44 10.48
CA LEU A 327 6.77 -8.21 9.39
C LEU A 327 8.13 -7.65 9.89
N GLY A 328 8.36 -7.73 11.20
CA GLY A 328 9.54 -7.19 11.85
C GLY A 328 9.44 -5.70 12.17
N SER A 329 10.14 -5.29 13.23
CA SER A 329 10.11 -3.90 13.69
C SER A 329 10.85 -2.98 12.73
N HIS A 330 10.18 -1.89 12.35
CA HIS A 330 10.73 -0.80 11.56
C HIS A 330 11.16 -1.19 10.13
N THR A 331 10.59 -2.24 9.55
CA THR A 331 10.87 -2.65 8.16
C THR A 331 10.35 -1.66 7.13
N ALA A 332 9.42 -0.80 7.54
CA ALA A 332 8.78 0.20 6.71
C ALA A 332 8.12 -0.43 5.47
N THR A 333 7.14 -1.28 5.69
CA THR A 333 6.40 -1.97 4.63
C THR A 333 5.55 -0.97 3.84
N LEU A 334 5.73 -0.88 2.52
CA LEU A 334 5.04 0.10 1.67
C LEU A 334 4.28 -0.52 0.48
N GLY A 335 4.40 -1.81 0.25
CA GLY A 335 3.72 -2.52 -0.83
C GLY A 335 3.25 -3.89 -0.40
N VAL A 336 2.10 -4.33 -0.90
CA VAL A 336 1.58 -5.70 -0.73
C VAL A 336 0.71 -6.07 -1.92
N ASP A 337 0.91 -7.28 -2.45
CA ASP A 337 -0.03 -7.86 -3.40
C ASP A 337 -0.04 -9.39 -3.32
N PHE A 338 -1.19 -9.98 -3.62
CA PHE A 338 -1.34 -11.43 -3.67
C PHE A 338 -0.67 -12.01 -4.89
N SER A 339 -0.01 -13.14 -4.70
CA SER A 339 0.60 -13.90 -5.77
C SER A 339 -0.45 -14.61 -6.63
N VAL A 340 0.02 -15.09 -7.77
CA VAL A 340 -0.76 -15.88 -8.73
C VAL A 340 -0.06 -17.20 -9.07
N PRO A 341 -0.78 -18.23 -9.51
CA PRO A 341 -0.16 -19.52 -9.85
C PRO A 341 0.97 -19.44 -10.89
N ALA A 342 0.92 -18.45 -11.77
CA ALA A 342 1.96 -18.22 -12.76
C ALA A 342 3.33 -17.80 -12.17
N MET A 343 3.38 -17.42 -10.89
CA MET A 343 4.63 -17.20 -10.14
C MET A 343 5.33 -18.48 -9.71
N GLY A 344 4.76 -19.66 -10.04
CA GLY A 344 5.35 -20.95 -9.74
C GLY A 344 4.93 -21.55 -8.40
N PRO A 345 5.11 -22.86 -8.19
CA PRO A 345 4.52 -23.59 -7.06
C PRO A 345 4.99 -23.10 -5.69
N GLU A 346 6.21 -22.61 -5.58
CA GLU A 346 6.76 -22.12 -4.30
C GLU A 346 6.17 -20.77 -3.91
N PHE A 347 5.83 -19.93 -4.89
CA PHE A 347 5.35 -18.56 -4.68
C PHE A 347 3.91 -18.33 -5.15
N SER A 348 3.10 -19.38 -5.28
CA SER A 348 1.73 -19.30 -5.84
C SER A 348 0.65 -18.96 -4.84
N ASP A 349 0.83 -19.25 -3.55
CA ASP A 349 -0.18 -19.03 -2.50
C ASP A 349 0.43 -18.20 -1.36
N GLY A 350 0.22 -16.90 -1.42
CA GLY A 350 0.77 -15.94 -0.46
C GLY A 350 0.77 -14.51 -1.00
N VAL A 351 1.52 -13.66 -0.32
CA VAL A 351 1.65 -12.25 -0.69
C VAL A 351 3.11 -11.83 -0.80
N PHE A 352 3.41 -10.97 -1.77
CA PHE A 352 4.67 -10.24 -1.81
C PHE A 352 4.55 -8.96 -1.00
N VAL A 353 5.57 -8.64 -0.20
CA VAL A 353 5.61 -7.43 0.65
C VAL A 353 6.87 -6.65 0.36
N GLY A 354 6.72 -5.40 -0.07
CA GLY A 354 7.82 -4.47 -0.27
C GLY A 354 8.22 -3.81 1.04
N MET A 355 9.45 -4.03 1.49
CA MET A 355 10.04 -3.48 2.70
C MET A 355 11.03 -2.39 2.34
N HIS A 356 10.65 -1.12 2.55
CA HIS A 356 11.43 0.06 2.18
C HIS A 356 12.73 0.20 2.97
N GLY A 357 12.77 -0.31 4.18
CA GLY A 357 13.95 -0.37 5.04
C GLY A 357 13.98 0.65 6.16
N SER A 358 14.57 0.24 7.27
CA SER A 358 14.65 0.98 8.52
C SER A 358 15.61 2.18 8.46
N TRP A 359 15.33 3.18 9.27
CA TRP A 359 16.23 4.32 9.54
C TRP A 359 16.60 4.42 11.02
N ASN A 360 15.84 3.79 11.91
CA ASN A 360 15.88 3.93 13.37
C ASN A 360 16.34 2.64 14.08
N ARG A 361 17.23 1.89 13.45
CA ARG A 361 17.88 0.69 13.99
C ARG A 361 19.38 0.79 13.87
N SER A 362 20.10 0.14 14.81
CA SER A 362 21.58 0.00 14.73
C SER A 362 22.02 -0.99 13.64
N VAL A 363 21.20 -2.01 13.40
CA VAL A 363 21.33 -2.95 12.29
C VAL A 363 20.16 -2.70 11.35
N PRO A 364 20.40 -2.23 10.14
CA PRO A 364 19.34 -2.00 9.16
C PRO A 364 18.59 -3.28 8.81
N VAL A 365 17.25 -3.16 8.67
CA VAL A 365 16.35 -4.24 8.24
C VAL A 365 15.44 -3.75 7.12
N GLY A 366 14.82 -4.68 6.40
CA GLY A 366 14.05 -4.38 5.19
C GLY A 366 14.98 -4.24 3.99
N TYR A 367 14.76 -3.25 3.12
CA TYR A 367 15.48 -3.07 1.85
C TYR A 367 15.39 -4.29 0.94
N LYS A 368 14.20 -4.89 0.87
CA LYS A 368 13.95 -6.12 0.11
C LYS A 368 12.46 -6.31 -0.16
N VAL A 369 12.15 -7.24 -1.02
CA VAL A 369 10.79 -7.79 -1.14
C VAL A 369 10.81 -9.19 -0.56
N VAL A 370 9.86 -9.49 0.30
CA VAL A 370 9.66 -10.83 0.85
C VAL A 370 8.36 -11.42 0.35
N PHE A 371 8.30 -12.76 0.32
CA PHE A 371 7.08 -13.51 0.13
C PHE A 371 6.63 -14.07 1.49
N VAL A 372 5.40 -13.79 1.87
CA VAL A 372 4.75 -14.40 3.04
C VAL A 372 3.84 -15.51 2.54
N PRO A 373 4.16 -16.79 2.81
CA PRO A 373 3.35 -17.90 2.32
C PRO A 373 2.01 -17.97 3.05
N PHE A 374 0.98 -18.45 2.33
CA PHE A 374 -0.35 -18.68 2.88
C PHE A 374 -0.70 -20.17 2.85
N ARG A 375 -1.56 -20.56 3.77
CA ARG A 375 -2.19 -21.87 3.82
C ARG A 375 -3.60 -21.73 4.34
N ASN A 376 -4.58 -22.30 3.63
CA ASN A 376 -5.99 -22.16 3.97
C ASN A 376 -6.44 -20.69 4.12
N GLY A 377 -5.91 -19.80 3.27
CA GLY A 377 -6.25 -18.38 3.27
C GLY A 377 -5.65 -17.55 4.39
N ARG A 378 -4.65 -18.06 5.11
CA ARG A 378 -3.96 -17.38 6.23
C ARG A 378 -2.45 -17.46 6.09
N PRO A 379 -1.70 -16.44 6.53
CA PRO A 379 -0.25 -16.47 6.51
C PRO A 379 0.29 -17.53 7.47
N TYR A 380 1.42 -18.13 7.13
CA TYR A 380 2.11 -19.11 7.99
C TYR A 380 3.61 -19.10 7.76
N GLY A 381 4.36 -19.67 8.71
CA GLY A 381 5.81 -19.82 8.58
C GLY A 381 6.56 -18.48 8.61
N ASP A 382 7.82 -18.52 8.19
CA ASP A 382 8.68 -17.34 8.09
C ASP A 382 8.56 -16.70 6.71
N PRO A 383 8.83 -15.38 6.58
CA PRO A 383 8.86 -14.72 5.28
C PRO A 383 10.08 -15.19 4.49
N ILE A 384 9.91 -15.39 3.20
CA ILE A 384 10.96 -15.85 2.26
C ILE A 384 11.50 -14.62 1.51
N ASP A 385 12.81 -14.43 1.50
CA ASP A 385 13.44 -13.36 0.72
C ASP A 385 13.24 -13.62 -0.77
N PHE A 386 12.64 -12.67 -1.50
CA PHE A 386 12.33 -12.84 -2.92
C PHE A 386 13.14 -11.88 -3.81
N VAL A 387 13.17 -10.56 -3.49
CA VAL A 387 14.05 -9.62 -4.19
C VAL A 387 14.93 -8.94 -3.18
N THR A 388 16.24 -9.11 -3.31
CA THR A 388 17.25 -8.61 -2.38
C THR A 388 18.34 -7.82 -3.11
N GLY A 389 19.42 -7.44 -2.43
CA GLY A 389 20.54 -6.72 -3.04
C GLY A 389 20.36 -5.21 -3.12
N PHE A 390 19.24 -4.65 -2.60
CA PHE A 390 19.01 -3.20 -2.57
C PHE A 390 19.98 -2.47 -1.62
N ARG A 391 20.67 -3.21 -0.76
CA ARG A 391 21.62 -2.67 0.18
C ARG A 391 22.75 -3.66 0.44
N ASP A 392 23.99 -3.15 0.58
CA ASP A 392 25.11 -3.83 1.21
C ASP A 392 25.49 -3.15 2.55
N ASP A 393 26.62 -3.50 3.15
CA ASP A 393 27.04 -2.95 4.44
C ASP A 393 27.21 -1.42 4.41
N ASP A 394 27.69 -0.88 3.30
CA ASP A 394 28.09 0.52 3.16
C ASP A 394 27.07 1.37 2.39
N ASN A 395 26.39 0.77 1.39
CA ASN A 395 25.59 1.50 0.39
C ASN A 395 24.15 1.00 0.31
N THR A 396 23.29 1.90 -0.11
CA THR A 396 21.90 1.60 -0.44
C THR A 396 21.64 1.96 -1.90
N TYR A 397 21.41 0.95 -2.73
CA TYR A 397 21.22 1.09 -4.18
C TYR A 397 19.78 1.38 -4.53
N GLY A 398 18.84 0.89 -3.73
CA GLY A 398 17.41 1.05 -3.96
C GLY A 398 16.59 0.87 -2.68
N ARG A 399 15.32 1.22 -2.75
CA ARG A 399 14.34 1.06 -1.67
C ARG A 399 12.98 0.65 -2.24
N PRO A 400 12.55 -0.62 -2.08
CA PRO A 400 11.26 -1.08 -2.56
C PRO A 400 10.08 -0.32 -1.93
N VAL A 401 9.12 0.09 -2.74
CA VAL A 401 7.87 0.74 -2.31
C VAL A 401 6.69 -0.13 -2.70
N GLY A 402 6.01 0.20 -3.79
CA GLY A 402 4.90 -0.57 -4.32
C GLY A 402 5.38 -1.89 -4.90
N VAL A 403 4.61 -2.93 -4.65
CA VAL A 403 4.72 -4.22 -5.33
C VAL A 403 3.38 -4.55 -5.94
N THR A 404 3.36 -5.02 -7.18
CA THR A 404 2.14 -5.39 -7.91
C THR A 404 2.41 -6.67 -8.68
N VAL A 405 1.51 -7.63 -8.56
CA VAL A 405 1.59 -8.88 -9.30
C VAL A 405 0.80 -8.76 -10.60
N ASP A 406 1.49 -8.90 -11.71
CA ASP A 406 0.85 -9.04 -13.02
C ASP A 406 0.20 -10.44 -13.10
N PRO A 407 -1.07 -10.56 -13.49
CA PRO A 407 -1.75 -11.85 -13.62
C PRO A 407 -1.03 -12.86 -14.53
N ARG A 408 -0.13 -12.40 -15.38
CA ARG A 408 0.71 -13.24 -16.26
C ARG A 408 1.93 -13.84 -15.56
N GLY A 409 2.16 -13.54 -14.27
CA GLY A 409 3.24 -14.09 -13.46
C GLY A 409 4.49 -13.24 -13.44
N ALA A 410 4.34 -11.92 -13.41
CA ALA A 410 5.44 -11.00 -13.14
C ALA A 410 5.21 -10.22 -11.84
N LEU A 411 6.27 -10.00 -11.07
CA LEU A 411 6.25 -9.06 -9.96
C LEU A 411 6.86 -7.73 -10.41
N ILE A 412 6.10 -6.65 -10.27
CA ILE A 412 6.52 -5.28 -10.55
C ILE A 412 6.88 -4.62 -9.23
N VAL A 413 8.08 -4.06 -9.13
CA VAL A 413 8.60 -3.42 -7.89
C VAL A 413 9.01 -1.99 -8.20
N ALA A 414 8.40 -1.04 -7.52
CA ALA A 414 8.81 0.36 -7.59
C ALA A 414 9.96 0.64 -6.61
N ASP A 415 11.01 1.30 -7.08
CA ASP A 415 12.19 1.71 -6.31
C ASP A 415 12.28 3.23 -6.29
N ASP A 416 11.94 3.86 -5.17
CA ASP A 416 11.87 5.32 -5.05
C ASP A 416 13.21 5.99 -4.78
N LEU A 417 14.24 5.22 -4.44
CA LEU A 417 15.59 5.74 -4.29
C LEU A 417 16.32 5.80 -5.64
N ALA A 418 16.27 4.71 -6.39
CA ALA A 418 16.90 4.63 -7.71
C ALA A 418 16.02 5.22 -8.83
N ASN A 419 14.73 5.44 -8.58
CA ASN A 419 13.75 5.92 -9.57
C ASN A 419 13.55 4.94 -10.75
N ILE A 420 13.47 3.65 -10.41
CA ILE A 420 13.39 2.52 -11.35
C ILE A 420 12.12 1.71 -11.06
N ILE A 421 11.56 1.11 -12.11
CA ILE A 421 10.62 0.00 -11.98
C ILE A 421 11.35 -1.27 -12.38
N TRP A 422 11.41 -2.19 -11.42
CA TRP A 422 11.94 -3.54 -11.62
C TRP A 422 10.80 -4.50 -11.99
N ARG A 423 11.07 -5.45 -12.88
CA ARG A 423 10.18 -6.55 -13.23
C ARG A 423 10.89 -7.87 -12.98
N VAL A 424 10.27 -8.73 -12.20
CA VAL A 424 10.76 -10.09 -11.90
C VAL A 424 9.82 -11.11 -12.52
N THR A 425 10.37 -12.02 -13.31
CA THR A 425 9.60 -13.08 -13.99
C THR A 425 10.26 -14.42 -13.84
N PRO A 426 9.49 -15.52 -13.88
CA PRO A 426 10.06 -16.85 -14.09
C PRO A 426 10.82 -16.90 -15.42
N THR A 427 11.98 -17.57 -15.44
CA THR A 427 12.78 -17.77 -16.65
C THR A 427 12.14 -18.77 -17.62
N GLN A 428 11.22 -19.58 -17.11
CA GLN A 428 10.37 -20.48 -17.89
C GLN A 428 8.95 -20.38 -17.35
N PRO A 429 7.92 -20.38 -18.21
CA PRO A 429 6.54 -20.44 -17.76
C PRO A 429 6.30 -21.69 -16.91
N PHE A 430 5.65 -21.53 -15.77
CA PHE A 430 5.17 -22.67 -15.01
C PHE A 430 3.86 -23.19 -15.61
N ASP A 431 3.71 -24.52 -15.67
CA ASP A 431 2.43 -25.15 -16.04
C ASP A 431 1.39 -24.82 -14.95
N VAL A 432 0.54 -23.85 -15.22
CA VAL A 432 -0.60 -23.53 -14.35
C VAL A 432 -1.67 -24.59 -14.64
N PRO A 433 -2.05 -25.44 -13.68
CA PRO A 433 -3.19 -26.33 -13.85
C PRO A 433 -4.41 -25.47 -14.22
N GLN A 434 -4.95 -25.67 -15.43
CA GLN A 434 -6.22 -25.04 -15.75
C GLN A 434 -7.23 -25.54 -14.72
N ALA A 435 -7.87 -24.63 -14.00
CA ALA A 435 -9.00 -24.98 -13.17
C ALA A 435 -9.97 -25.75 -14.07
N GLU A 436 -10.22 -27.03 -13.73
CA GLU A 436 -11.19 -27.85 -14.47
C GLU A 436 -12.47 -27.04 -14.54
N GLY A 437 -12.78 -26.55 -15.76
CA GLY A 437 -13.87 -25.66 -16.02
C GLY A 437 -15.15 -26.28 -15.51
N ALA A 438 -15.92 -25.49 -14.80
CA ALA A 438 -17.34 -25.73 -14.62
C ALA A 438 -17.91 -25.94 -16.03
N GLY A 439 -18.22 -27.20 -16.35
CA GLY A 439 -18.54 -27.68 -17.69
C GLY A 439 -19.68 -26.88 -18.33
N GLY A 440 -19.34 -26.12 -19.34
CA GLY A 440 -20.28 -25.76 -20.37
C GLY A 440 -20.64 -27.02 -21.15
N ALA A 441 -21.80 -27.56 -20.91
CA ALA A 441 -22.37 -28.64 -21.73
C ALA A 441 -22.44 -28.14 -23.17
N ALA A 442 -21.49 -28.57 -23.99
CA ALA A 442 -21.59 -28.43 -25.44
C ALA A 442 -22.70 -29.34 -25.91
N ALA A 443 -23.82 -28.72 -26.29
CA ALA A 443 -24.87 -29.39 -27.02
C ALA A 443 -24.35 -29.79 -28.40
N THR A 444 -23.98 -31.05 -28.57
CA THR A 444 -23.78 -31.65 -29.89
C THR A 444 -25.18 -31.87 -30.48
N GLY A 445 -25.60 -30.97 -31.33
CA GLY A 445 -26.78 -31.16 -32.19
C GLY A 445 -26.36 -31.77 -33.51
N SER A 446 -26.78 -33.00 -33.76
CA SER A 446 -26.79 -33.57 -35.09
C SER A 446 -28.23 -33.73 -35.56
N GLY A 447 -28.54 -33.08 -36.69
CA GLY A 447 -29.33 -33.70 -37.78
C GLY A 447 -30.85 -33.55 -37.77
N ALA A 448 -31.30 -32.66 -38.62
CA ALA A 448 -32.37 -32.82 -39.64
C ALA A 448 -33.75 -33.45 -39.28
N THR A 449 -34.80 -32.78 -39.52
CA THR A 449 -35.72 -32.80 -40.69
C THR A 449 -37.05 -32.14 -40.36
N ASP A 450 -37.54 -31.34 -41.30
CA ASP A 450 -38.87 -30.98 -41.74
C ASP A 450 -40.11 -31.17 -40.83
N GLY A 451 -40.95 -30.13 -40.83
CA GLY A 451 -42.38 -30.36 -40.74
C GLY A 451 -43.19 -29.30 -39.99
N ASP A 452 -43.71 -28.42 -40.79
CA ASP A 452 -45.09 -27.88 -40.74
C ASP A 452 -45.57 -26.86 -39.70
N ALA A 453 -46.27 -25.92 -40.26
CA ALA A 453 -46.93 -24.74 -39.72
C ALA A 453 -48.01 -25.01 -38.64
N ALA A 454 -48.12 -24.07 -37.71
CA ALA A 454 -49.42 -23.54 -37.26
C ALA A 454 -49.25 -22.39 -36.26
N GLU A 455 -49.62 -21.17 -36.69
CA GLU A 455 -50.14 -20.16 -35.75
C GLU A 455 -51.46 -20.66 -35.12
N PRO A 456 -51.80 -20.29 -33.91
CA PRO A 456 -53.00 -19.50 -33.75
C PRO A 456 -53.04 -18.46 -32.61
N ARG A 457 -53.68 -17.38 -32.96
CA ARG A 457 -54.73 -16.61 -32.25
C ARG A 457 -54.52 -16.07 -30.85
N ALA A 458 -54.62 -14.75 -30.87
CA ALA A 458 -54.98 -13.89 -29.76
C ALA A 458 -56.38 -14.25 -29.17
N THR A 459 -56.53 -14.08 -27.89
CA THR A 459 -57.84 -13.72 -27.27
C THR A 459 -57.60 -12.70 -26.15
N ASP A 460 -58.33 -11.61 -26.32
CA ASP A 460 -58.71 -10.56 -25.38
C ASP A 460 -59.19 -11.05 -24.02
N ALA A 461 -58.94 -10.26 -23.00
CA ALA A 461 -60.00 -9.78 -22.10
C ALA A 461 -59.43 -8.68 -21.16
N ALA A 462 -60.02 -7.53 -21.32
CA ALA A 462 -59.99 -6.39 -20.39
C ALA A 462 -60.82 -6.69 -19.12
N GLU A 463 -60.51 -6.05 -18.01
CA GLU A 463 -61.43 -5.18 -17.25
C GLU A 463 -60.89 -4.75 -15.88
N ARG A 464 -60.78 -3.41 -15.74
CA ARG A 464 -61.13 -2.48 -14.66
C ARG A 464 -60.92 -2.86 -13.17
N ALA A 465 -60.33 -1.97 -12.40
CA ALA A 465 -61.04 -0.98 -11.58
C ALA A 465 -60.09 -0.15 -10.71
N ASP A 466 -60.26 1.12 -10.75
CA ASP A 466 -60.23 2.25 -9.83
C ASP A 466 -59.79 2.00 -8.37
N GLY A 467 -59.01 2.98 -7.84
CA GLY A 467 -58.96 3.21 -6.41
C GLY A 467 -57.81 4.05 -5.88
N GLU A 468 -58.01 5.36 -5.84
CA GLU A 468 -57.77 6.26 -4.72
C GLU A 468 -56.31 6.60 -4.29
N ALA A 469 -55.94 7.86 -4.54
CA ALA A 469 -54.81 8.54 -3.93
C ALA A 469 -55.13 8.98 -2.47
N PRO A 470 -54.22 8.95 -1.55
CA PRO A 470 -54.35 9.70 -0.30
C PRO A 470 -53.56 11.01 -0.34
N GLN A 471 -54.22 11.98 0.25
CA GLN A 471 -53.90 13.39 0.38
C GLN A 471 -52.73 13.67 1.31
N THR A 472 -52.01 14.71 0.97
CA THR A 472 -51.06 15.46 1.81
C THR A 472 -51.75 16.12 3.01
N PRO A 473 -51.17 16.16 4.21
CA PRO A 473 -51.53 17.14 5.24
C PRO A 473 -50.58 18.36 5.25
N ALA A 474 -51.23 19.47 5.46
CA ALA A 474 -50.73 20.85 5.48
C ALA A 474 -49.79 21.15 6.65
N GLU A 475 -48.86 22.10 6.41
CA GLU A 475 -48.10 22.84 7.41
C GLU A 475 -49.01 23.56 8.45
N PRO A 476 -48.50 23.82 9.66
CA PRO A 476 -48.96 24.91 10.47
C PRO A 476 -47.93 26.05 10.53
N THR A 477 -48.35 27.19 10.11
CA THR A 477 -47.76 28.52 10.37
C THR A 477 -47.97 28.91 11.83
N GLY A 478 -47.02 29.65 12.40
CA GLY A 478 -47.29 30.43 13.62
C GLY A 478 -46.04 30.74 14.43
N THR A 479 -45.46 31.88 14.17
CA THR A 479 -45.29 33.17 14.90
C THR A 479 -44.51 33.15 16.22
N SER A 480 -43.41 33.87 16.16
CA SER A 480 -42.81 34.85 17.07
C SER A 480 -42.98 34.75 18.61
N GLY A 481 -41.87 34.84 19.27
CA GLY A 481 -41.62 35.14 20.67
C GLY A 481 -40.12 35.17 20.91
#